data_fb4bdb98ef0fc8d74f3e4cc576cce328
#
_entry.id   fb4bdb98ef0fc8d74f3e4cc576cce328
#
_cell.length_a   1.000
_cell.length_b   1.000
_cell.length_c   1.000
_cell.angle_alpha   90.00
_cell.angle_beta   90.00
_cell.angle_gamma   90.00
#
_symmetry.space_group_name_H-M   'P 1'
#
loop_
_entity.id
_entity.type
_entity.pdbx_description
1 polymer ?
#
loop_
_entity_poly.entity_id
_entity_poly.type
_entity_poly.pdbx_seq_one_letter_code
_entity_poly.pdbx_strand_id
1 'polypeptide(L)'
;MCIRDRLGIATKPVVIGAYTMLKLCRFTGEKKAEDFIGDLTAAYQELLKECQKQQIAWVQFDEPALVRDMDAQDVELFHCLYDAVLQEKGNCRVLVQTYFGDVRDVYQDLTAMDFDGIGLDFLEGKETVRLIEAYGFPADKILFAGLVNGKNIWKNHYEKTLQTVKGLQEKNISVVFSTSCSLLHVPYTLKHETKLPKECSAYFAFAEEKLTELQELGAVSYTHLR
;
A
#
# COMPACT_ATOMS: atom_id res chain seq x y z
N MET A 1 21.10 -8.32 12.82
CA MET A 1 20.02 -9.03 13.52
C MET A 1 19.03 -8.00 14.03
N CYS A 2 17.81 -8.02 13.52
CA CYS A 2 16.75 -7.06 13.87
C CYS A 2 16.16 -7.44 15.25
N ILE A 3 15.76 -6.46 16.06
CA ILE A 3 15.09 -6.71 17.36
C ILE A 3 13.82 -7.57 17.18
N ARG A 4 13.14 -7.42 16.06
CA ARG A 4 11.93 -8.18 15.70
C ARG A 4 12.20 -9.67 15.55
N ASP A 5 13.34 -10.06 14.98
CA ASP A 5 13.72 -11.48 14.81
C ASP A 5 13.89 -12.15 16.19
N ARG A 6 14.40 -11.40 17.19
CA ARG A 6 14.52 -11.88 18.58
C ARG A 6 13.17 -12.08 19.26
N LEU A 7 12.15 -11.34 18.82
CA LEU A 7 10.79 -11.41 19.37
C LEU A 7 9.90 -12.43 18.62
N GLY A 8 10.42 -13.10 17.58
CA GLY A 8 9.65 -14.03 16.77
C GLY A 8 8.51 -13.36 15.98
N ILE A 9 8.61 -12.05 15.70
CA ILE A 9 7.58 -11.30 14.99
C ILE A 9 7.87 -11.39 13.49
N ALA A 10 6.96 -11.99 12.74
CA ALA A 10 7.00 -11.97 11.29
C ALA A 10 6.88 -10.53 10.77
N THR A 11 7.84 -10.10 9.96
CA THR A 11 7.88 -8.75 9.41
C THR A 11 8.01 -8.77 7.91
N LYS A 12 7.51 -7.74 7.27
CA LYS A 12 7.57 -7.50 5.84
C LYS A 12 8.54 -6.35 5.60
N PRO A 13 9.61 -6.50 4.82
CA PRO A 13 10.43 -5.38 4.35
C PRO A 13 9.56 -4.42 3.53
N VAL A 14 9.77 -3.13 3.74
CA VAL A 14 9.14 -2.06 2.97
C VAL A 14 10.26 -1.24 2.35
N VAL A 15 10.25 -1.12 1.04
CA VAL A 15 11.20 -0.33 0.25
C VAL A 15 10.44 0.55 -0.72
N ILE A 16 11.06 1.67 -1.11
CA ILE A 16 10.51 2.49 -2.18
C ILE A 16 10.47 1.67 -3.47
N GLY A 17 9.40 1.78 -4.25
CA GLY A 17 9.26 1.04 -5.49
C GLY A 17 10.14 1.60 -6.62
N ALA A 18 10.44 0.76 -7.61
CA ALA A 18 11.39 1.07 -8.66
C ALA A 18 10.95 2.29 -9.51
N TYR A 19 9.66 2.38 -9.84
CA TYR A 19 9.13 3.49 -10.61
C TYR A 19 9.20 4.81 -9.83
N THR A 20 8.75 4.82 -8.57
CA THR A 20 8.84 6.01 -7.71
C THR A 20 10.30 6.42 -7.49
N MET A 21 11.21 5.46 -7.28
CA MET A 21 12.64 5.75 -7.13
C MET A 21 13.16 6.52 -8.35
N LEU A 22 12.85 6.03 -9.56
CA LEU A 22 13.27 6.65 -10.81
C LEU A 22 12.66 8.06 -11.00
N LYS A 23 11.36 8.22 -10.68
CA LYS A 23 10.66 9.52 -10.78
C LYS A 23 11.12 10.56 -9.75
N LEU A 24 11.73 10.14 -8.65
CA LEU A 24 12.33 11.03 -7.65
C LEU A 24 13.78 11.41 -7.96
N CYS A 25 14.45 10.66 -8.83
CA CYS A 25 15.82 10.94 -9.22
C CYS A 25 15.92 12.25 -10.00
N ARG A 26 17.01 12.97 -9.78
CA ARG A 26 17.41 14.13 -10.61
C ARG A 26 18.61 13.72 -11.42
N PHE A 27 18.43 13.73 -12.74
CA PHE A 27 19.49 13.38 -13.66
C PHE A 27 20.32 14.63 -13.99
N THR A 28 21.65 14.46 -14.00
CA THR A 28 22.61 15.50 -14.37
C THR A 28 23.45 15.05 -15.55
N GLY A 29 23.81 15.96 -16.42
CA GLY A 29 24.52 15.64 -17.65
C GLY A 29 23.61 15.19 -18.79
N GLU A 30 24.08 14.26 -19.60
CA GLU A 30 23.38 13.78 -20.81
C GLU A 30 22.47 12.57 -20.56
N LYS A 31 22.63 11.89 -19.41
CA LYS A 31 21.86 10.69 -19.07
C LYS A 31 20.41 11.02 -18.69
N LYS A 32 19.50 10.14 -19.12
CA LYS A 32 18.06 10.22 -18.85
C LYS A 32 17.59 9.03 -17.99
N ALA A 33 16.34 9.06 -17.58
CA ALA A 33 15.73 8.00 -16.77
C ALA A 33 15.87 6.62 -17.42
N GLU A 34 15.66 6.54 -18.72
CA GLU A 34 15.72 5.31 -19.51
C GLU A 34 17.08 4.62 -19.45
N ASP A 35 18.17 5.39 -19.31
CA ASP A 35 19.54 4.85 -19.23
C ASP A 35 19.81 4.07 -17.93
N PHE A 36 18.94 4.20 -16.92
CA PHE A 36 19.09 3.58 -15.62
C PHE A 36 18.11 2.40 -15.37
N ILE A 37 17.20 2.15 -16.31
CA ILE A 37 16.19 1.07 -16.17
C ILE A 37 16.84 -0.27 -15.90
N GLY A 38 17.87 -0.63 -16.69
CA GLY A 38 18.56 -1.93 -16.57
C GLY A 38 19.25 -2.09 -15.22
N ASP A 39 19.99 -1.09 -14.76
CA ASP A 39 20.71 -1.13 -13.48
C ASP A 39 19.72 -1.17 -12.30
N LEU A 40 18.66 -0.38 -12.37
CA LEU A 40 17.63 -0.33 -11.34
C LEU A 40 16.86 -1.65 -11.26
N THR A 41 16.46 -2.21 -12.40
CA THR A 41 15.83 -3.54 -12.49
C THR A 41 16.72 -4.60 -11.86
N ALA A 42 18.00 -4.64 -12.21
CA ALA A 42 18.95 -5.60 -11.65
C ALA A 42 19.08 -5.49 -10.12
N ALA A 43 19.11 -4.27 -9.59
CA ALA A 43 19.17 -4.05 -8.15
C ALA A 43 17.91 -4.58 -7.42
N TYR A 44 16.71 -4.36 -7.97
CA TYR A 44 15.47 -4.88 -7.38
C TYR A 44 15.33 -6.40 -7.54
N GLN A 45 15.82 -6.97 -8.62
CA GLN A 45 15.90 -8.43 -8.79
C GLN A 45 16.84 -9.06 -7.74
N GLU A 46 18.00 -8.43 -7.47
CA GLU A 46 18.91 -8.90 -6.43
C GLU A 46 18.27 -8.79 -5.03
N LEU A 47 17.54 -7.70 -4.74
CA LEU A 47 16.76 -7.57 -3.53
C LEU A 47 15.75 -8.72 -3.36
N LEU A 48 15.01 -9.06 -4.41
CA LEU A 48 14.05 -10.18 -4.37
C LEU A 48 14.73 -11.52 -4.15
N LYS A 49 15.87 -11.78 -4.80
CA LYS A 49 16.70 -12.98 -4.58
C LYS A 49 17.17 -13.06 -3.13
N GLU A 50 17.57 -11.95 -2.54
CA GLU A 50 17.97 -11.93 -1.13
C GLU A 50 16.78 -12.17 -0.20
N CYS A 51 15.61 -11.59 -0.47
CA CYS A 51 14.39 -11.90 0.26
C CYS A 51 14.05 -13.40 0.23
N GLN A 52 14.21 -14.05 -0.91
CA GLN A 52 13.99 -15.50 -1.04
C GLN A 52 15.01 -16.32 -0.21
N LYS A 53 16.30 -15.98 -0.26
CA LYS A 53 17.33 -16.63 0.57
C LYS A 53 17.03 -16.52 2.07
N GLN A 54 16.48 -15.39 2.49
CA GLN A 54 16.07 -15.13 3.87
C GLN A 54 14.68 -15.69 4.21
N GLN A 55 14.03 -16.39 3.28
CA GLN A 55 12.69 -16.97 3.42
C GLN A 55 11.62 -15.92 3.84
N ILE A 56 11.75 -14.70 3.32
CA ILE A 56 10.80 -13.62 3.56
C ILE A 56 9.52 -13.91 2.76
N ALA A 57 8.39 -13.99 3.46
CA ALA A 57 7.12 -14.33 2.85
C ALA A 57 6.52 -13.19 2.00
N TRP A 58 6.74 -11.94 2.41
CA TRP A 58 6.23 -10.75 1.73
C TRP A 58 7.28 -9.64 1.71
N VAL A 59 7.37 -8.94 0.57
CA VAL A 59 8.03 -7.63 0.44
C VAL A 59 7.01 -6.61 -0.05
N GLN A 60 7.13 -5.37 0.40
CA GLN A 60 6.30 -4.26 -0.04
C GLN A 60 7.13 -3.25 -0.82
N PHE A 61 6.65 -2.88 -2.00
CA PHE A 61 7.16 -1.78 -2.79
C PHE A 61 6.20 -0.60 -2.70
N ASP A 62 6.67 0.51 -2.14
CA ASP A 62 5.90 1.75 -2.03
C ASP A 62 6.01 2.55 -3.32
N GLU A 63 4.88 2.70 -4.01
CA GLU A 63 4.78 3.36 -5.31
C GLU A 63 3.80 4.56 -5.29
N PRO A 64 4.07 5.58 -4.45
CA PRO A 64 3.22 6.78 -4.41
C PRO A 64 3.27 7.61 -5.70
N ALA A 65 4.24 7.42 -6.59
CA ALA A 65 4.26 8.12 -7.86
C ALA A 65 3.16 7.66 -8.83
N LEU A 66 2.58 6.46 -8.64
CA LEU A 66 1.49 5.94 -9.47
C LEU A 66 0.15 6.68 -9.29
N VAL A 67 0.01 7.50 -8.26
CA VAL A 67 -1.19 8.32 -8.05
C VAL A 67 -1.13 9.70 -8.73
N ARG A 68 -0.02 9.99 -9.40
CA ARG A 68 0.11 11.20 -10.21
C ARG A 68 -0.53 10.98 -11.58
N ASP A 69 -0.76 12.07 -12.30
CA ASP A 69 -1.14 11.98 -13.70
C ASP A 69 -0.02 11.30 -14.49
N MET A 70 -0.34 10.23 -15.21
CA MET A 70 0.59 9.41 -15.98
C MET A 70 0.22 9.48 -17.46
N ASP A 71 1.20 9.73 -18.30
CA ASP A 71 1.07 9.59 -19.74
C ASP A 71 1.44 8.18 -20.23
N ALA A 72 1.32 7.93 -21.51
CA ALA A 72 1.61 6.62 -22.10
C ALA A 72 3.08 6.20 -21.90
N GLN A 73 4.02 7.15 -21.86
CA GLN A 73 5.43 6.88 -21.62
C GLN A 73 5.68 6.47 -20.17
N ASP A 74 4.97 7.09 -19.23
CA ASP A 74 5.01 6.75 -17.81
C ASP A 74 4.48 5.33 -17.56
N VAL A 75 3.40 4.95 -18.21
CA VAL A 75 2.83 3.59 -18.12
C VAL A 75 3.80 2.56 -18.73
N GLU A 76 4.37 2.84 -19.91
CA GLU A 76 5.38 1.99 -20.54
C GLU A 76 6.62 1.82 -19.65
N LEU A 77 7.10 2.90 -19.04
CA LEU A 77 8.23 2.85 -18.10
C LEU A 77 7.92 1.98 -16.89
N PHE A 78 6.72 2.08 -16.33
CA PHE A 78 6.26 1.25 -15.23
C PHE A 78 6.26 -0.24 -15.63
N HIS A 79 5.74 -0.57 -16.82
CA HIS A 79 5.79 -1.93 -17.40
C HIS A 79 7.22 -2.43 -17.57
N CYS A 80 8.09 -1.67 -18.22
CA CYS A 80 9.48 -2.05 -18.46
C CYS A 80 10.22 -2.42 -17.16
N LEU A 81 9.96 -1.68 -16.07
CA LEU A 81 10.56 -1.95 -14.77
C LEU A 81 9.99 -3.22 -14.12
N TYR A 82 8.65 -3.28 -13.99
CA TYR A 82 8.04 -4.31 -13.16
C TYR A 82 7.87 -5.65 -13.85
N ASP A 83 7.69 -5.70 -15.16
CA ASP A 83 7.70 -6.97 -15.91
C ASP A 83 9.03 -7.72 -15.73
N ALA A 84 10.14 -6.98 -15.68
CA ALA A 84 11.44 -7.59 -15.43
C ALA A 84 11.70 -7.87 -13.94
N VAL A 85 11.37 -6.95 -13.03
CA VAL A 85 11.58 -7.13 -11.58
C VAL A 85 10.80 -8.34 -11.07
N LEU A 86 9.53 -8.47 -11.44
CA LEU A 86 8.64 -9.51 -10.92
C LEU A 86 9.01 -10.94 -11.41
N GLN A 87 9.77 -11.08 -12.50
CA GLN A 87 10.29 -12.38 -12.94
C GLN A 87 11.15 -13.08 -11.88
N GLU A 88 11.79 -12.31 -11.00
CA GLU A 88 12.68 -12.83 -9.97
C GLU A 88 12.03 -12.93 -8.58
N LYS A 89 10.69 -12.74 -8.46
CA LYS A 89 10.01 -12.81 -7.16
C LYS A 89 10.02 -14.19 -6.52
N GLY A 90 10.04 -15.26 -7.33
CA GLY A 90 10.02 -16.65 -6.87
C GLY A 90 8.89 -16.92 -5.87
N ASN A 91 9.23 -17.40 -4.67
CA ASN A 91 8.26 -17.67 -3.60
C ASN A 91 8.00 -16.47 -2.67
N CYS A 92 8.70 -15.35 -2.86
CA CYS A 92 8.46 -14.12 -2.09
C CYS A 92 7.29 -13.36 -2.71
N ARG A 93 6.21 -13.20 -1.96
CA ARG A 93 5.05 -12.44 -2.44
C ARG A 93 5.35 -10.94 -2.44
N VAL A 94 4.90 -10.26 -3.49
CA VAL A 94 5.14 -8.83 -3.70
C VAL A 94 3.84 -8.05 -3.55
N LEU A 95 3.83 -7.11 -2.59
CA LEU A 95 2.79 -6.09 -2.44
C LEU A 95 3.28 -4.79 -3.07
N VAL A 96 2.55 -4.27 -4.03
CA VAL A 96 2.69 -2.88 -4.47
C VAL A 96 1.74 -2.01 -3.66
N GLN A 97 2.25 -0.97 -2.99
CA GLN A 97 1.45 -0.10 -2.14
C GLN A 97 1.41 1.31 -2.70
N THR A 98 0.21 1.77 -2.99
CA THR A 98 -0.06 3.16 -3.39
C THR A 98 -0.75 3.93 -2.28
N TYR A 99 -0.54 5.25 -2.21
CA TYR A 99 -1.15 6.12 -1.20
C TYR A 99 -1.15 7.58 -1.65
N PHE A 100 -1.98 8.40 -1.03
CA PHE A 100 -2.22 9.83 -1.30
C PHE A 100 -3.05 10.12 -2.55
N GLY A 101 -3.73 9.15 -3.11
CA GLY A 101 -4.58 9.31 -4.28
C GLY A 101 -5.01 7.99 -4.89
N ASP A 102 -5.63 8.06 -6.05
CA ASP A 102 -6.02 6.91 -6.85
C ASP A 102 -5.08 6.68 -8.05
N VAL A 103 -5.11 5.48 -8.59
CA VAL A 103 -4.26 5.04 -9.71
C VAL A 103 -5.02 5.00 -11.03
N ARG A 104 -5.82 6.03 -11.31
CA ARG A 104 -6.76 6.08 -12.45
C ARG A 104 -6.13 5.78 -13.80
N ASP A 105 -4.92 6.27 -14.02
CA ASP A 105 -4.25 6.18 -15.33
C ASP A 105 -3.54 4.83 -15.54
N VAL A 106 -3.32 4.04 -14.47
CA VAL A 106 -2.55 2.79 -14.49
C VAL A 106 -3.28 1.63 -13.84
N TYR A 107 -4.54 1.78 -13.44
CA TYR A 107 -5.29 0.77 -12.68
C TYR A 107 -5.34 -0.60 -13.38
N GLN A 108 -5.65 -0.62 -14.67
CA GLN A 108 -5.78 -1.88 -15.41
C GLN A 108 -4.42 -2.55 -15.58
N ASP A 109 -3.39 -1.79 -15.88
CA ASP A 109 -2.00 -2.28 -16.00
C ASP A 109 -1.52 -2.84 -14.65
N LEU A 110 -1.70 -2.06 -13.59
CA LEU A 110 -1.33 -2.46 -12.23
C LEU A 110 -2.02 -3.76 -11.79
N THR A 111 -3.30 -3.91 -12.09
CA THR A 111 -4.05 -5.11 -11.75
C THR A 111 -3.71 -6.31 -12.62
N ALA A 112 -3.23 -6.11 -13.84
CA ALA A 112 -2.81 -7.17 -14.75
C ALA A 112 -1.41 -7.73 -14.44
N MET A 113 -0.53 -6.93 -13.82
CA MET A 113 0.83 -7.35 -13.46
C MET A 113 0.87 -8.45 -12.39
N ASP A 114 1.96 -9.19 -12.33
CA ASP A 114 2.15 -10.35 -11.44
C ASP A 114 2.50 -9.96 -9.98
N PHE A 115 1.80 -8.94 -9.43
CA PHE A 115 1.79 -8.64 -8.00
C PHE A 115 0.88 -9.62 -7.27
N ASP A 116 1.25 -10.01 -6.04
CA ASP A 116 0.42 -10.86 -5.17
C ASP A 116 -0.55 -10.03 -4.31
N GLY A 117 -0.23 -8.78 -4.09
CA GLY A 117 -1.07 -7.83 -3.38
C GLY A 117 -0.98 -6.42 -3.95
N ILE A 118 -2.09 -5.71 -3.89
CA ILE A 118 -2.18 -4.32 -4.33
C ILE A 118 -2.80 -3.49 -3.21
N GLY A 119 -2.08 -2.48 -2.77
CA GLY A 119 -2.54 -1.52 -1.76
C GLY A 119 -3.12 -0.27 -2.41
N LEU A 120 -4.37 0.03 -2.13
CA LEU A 120 -5.08 1.18 -2.67
C LEU A 120 -5.60 2.09 -1.54
N ASP A 121 -5.55 3.41 -1.78
CA ASP A 121 -6.10 4.42 -0.87
C ASP A 121 -7.59 4.63 -1.15
N PHE A 122 -8.43 4.37 -0.13
CA PHE A 122 -9.88 4.56 -0.20
C PHE A 122 -10.34 5.90 0.37
N LEU A 123 -9.43 6.70 0.88
CA LEU A 123 -9.75 7.97 1.55
C LEU A 123 -9.37 9.19 0.70
N GLU A 124 -8.16 9.21 0.15
CA GLU A 124 -7.73 10.26 -0.78
C GLU A 124 -7.88 9.83 -2.24
N GLY A 125 -7.92 8.53 -2.52
CA GLY A 125 -8.21 7.95 -3.83
C GLY A 125 -9.70 8.03 -4.17
N LYS A 126 -10.16 9.18 -4.66
CA LYS A 126 -11.58 9.45 -4.94
C LYS A 126 -12.19 8.51 -5.98
N GLU A 127 -11.39 8.07 -6.92
CA GLU A 127 -11.79 7.17 -8.00
C GLU A 127 -11.61 5.68 -7.65
N THR A 128 -10.95 5.34 -6.52
CA THR A 128 -10.59 3.95 -6.19
C THR A 128 -11.79 3.00 -6.22
N VAL A 129 -12.89 3.36 -5.57
CA VAL A 129 -14.12 2.52 -5.56
C VAL A 129 -14.68 2.37 -6.98
N ARG A 130 -14.76 3.47 -7.72
CA ARG A 130 -15.27 3.50 -9.10
C ARG A 130 -14.40 2.68 -10.06
N LEU A 131 -13.08 2.71 -9.90
CA LEU A 131 -12.18 1.88 -10.70
C LEU A 131 -12.43 0.39 -10.46
N ILE A 132 -12.59 -0.02 -9.19
CA ILE A 132 -12.95 -1.40 -8.83
C ILE A 132 -14.33 -1.77 -9.37
N GLU A 133 -15.29 -0.86 -9.37
CA GLU A 133 -16.63 -1.11 -9.92
C GLU A 133 -16.61 -1.26 -11.44
N ALA A 134 -15.83 -0.44 -12.13
CA ALA A 134 -15.79 -0.41 -13.59
C ALA A 134 -14.96 -1.55 -14.18
N TYR A 135 -13.84 -1.91 -13.55
CA TYR A 135 -12.86 -2.84 -14.12
C TYR A 135 -12.72 -4.15 -13.31
N GLY A 136 -13.35 -4.24 -12.13
CA GLY A 136 -13.17 -5.36 -11.22
C GLY A 136 -11.84 -5.31 -10.48
N PHE A 137 -11.59 -6.35 -9.66
CA PHE A 137 -10.32 -6.61 -8.99
C PHE A 137 -9.99 -8.11 -9.13
N PRO A 138 -8.74 -8.49 -9.47
CA PRO A 138 -8.37 -9.89 -9.72
C PRO A 138 -8.57 -10.77 -8.48
N ALA A 139 -9.16 -11.95 -8.68
CA ALA A 139 -9.49 -12.87 -7.57
C ALA A 139 -8.26 -13.58 -6.99
N ASP A 140 -7.16 -13.64 -7.74
CA ASP A 140 -5.88 -14.22 -7.36
C ASP A 140 -4.99 -13.27 -6.55
N LYS A 141 -5.40 -12.02 -6.39
CA LYS A 141 -4.66 -10.98 -5.66
C LYS A 141 -5.34 -10.59 -4.36
N ILE A 142 -4.55 -10.08 -3.42
CA ILE A 142 -5.04 -9.53 -2.15
C ILE A 142 -5.11 -8.01 -2.25
N LEU A 143 -6.28 -7.45 -1.98
CA LEU A 143 -6.46 -6.00 -1.85
C LEU A 143 -6.10 -5.54 -0.44
N PHE A 144 -5.06 -4.73 -0.32
CA PHE A 144 -4.74 -4.02 0.91
C PHE A 144 -5.47 -2.68 0.90
N ALA A 145 -6.64 -2.65 1.51
CA ALA A 145 -7.52 -1.50 1.48
C ALA A 145 -7.15 -0.47 2.55
N GLY A 146 -6.71 0.70 2.12
CA GLY A 146 -6.36 1.84 2.98
C GLY A 146 -7.60 2.55 3.51
N LEU A 147 -8.21 2.01 4.57
CA LEU A 147 -9.51 2.41 5.12
C LEU A 147 -9.39 3.28 6.38
N VAL A 148 -8.25 3.25 7.06
CA VAL A 148 -7.98 4.08 8.23
C VAL A 148 -7.00 5.17 7.85
N ASN A 149 -7.35 6.43 8.11
CA ASN A 149 -6.56 7.57 7.66
C ASN A 149 -5.23 7.66 8.41
N GLY A 150 -4.11 7.47 7.70
CA GLY A 150 -2.75 7.59 8.24
C GLY A 150 -2.19 9.01 8.26
N LYS A 151 -2.90 10.01 7.70
CA LYS A 151 -2.40 11.37 7.45
C LYS A 151 -3.01 12.43 8.37
N ASN A 152 -4.18 12.17 8.92
CA ASN A 152 -4.85 13.07 9.85
C ASN A 152 -5.10 12.43 11.22
N ILE A 153 -5.48 13.26 12.19
CA ILE A 153 -5.67 12.88 13.59
C ILE A 153 -7.13 12.51 13.94
N TRP A 154 -8.03 12.51 12.98
CA TRP A 154 -9.44 12.25 13.25
C TRP A 154 -9.72 10.74 13.35
N LYS A 155 -10.65 10.38 14.22
CA LYS A 155 -11.17 9.01 14.30
C LYS A 155 -11.80 8.56 13.00
N ASN A 156 -11.73 7.25 12.75
CA ASN A 156 -12.40 6.63 11.63
C ASN A 156 -13.93 6.71 11.77
N HIS A 157 -14.60 6.95 10.66
CA HIS A 157 -16.06 6.90 10.58
C HIS A 157 -16.49 5.47 10.25
N TYR A 158 -16.60 4.61 11.27
CA TYR A 158 -16.83 3.18 11.14
C TYR A 158 -17.99 2.80 10.21
N GLU A 159 -19.13 3.46 10.34
CA GLU A 159 -20.30 3.17 9.50
C GLU A 159 -19.98 3.30 8.01
N LYS A 160 -19.35 4.40 7.61
CA LYS A 160 -18.94 4.65 6.23
C LYS A 160 -17.89 3.64 5.77
N THR A 161 -16.92 3.34 6.63
CA THR A 161 -15.87 2.36 6.33
C THR A 161 -16.44 0.96 6.14
N LEU A 162 -17.36 0.54 7.03
CA LEU A 162 -18.03 -0.76 6.92
C LEU A 162 -18.91 -0.88 5.68
N GLN A 163 -19.56 0.19 5.22
CA GLN A 163 -20.29 0.20 3.95
C GLN A 163 -19.34 -0.06 2.76
N THR A 164 -18.17 0.56 2.75
CA THR A 164 -17.13 0.29 1.73
C THR A 164 -16.67 -1.16 1.78
N VAL A 165 -16.35 -1.67 2.97
CA VAL A 165 -15.94 -3.08 3.17
C VAL A 165 -16.99 -4.05 2.67
N LYS A 166 -18.27 -3.81 2.99
CA LYS A 166 -19.39 -4.64 2.52
C LYS A 166 -19.45 -4.67 1.00
N GLY A 167 -19.34 -3.54 0.33
CA GLY A 167 -19.31 -3.48 -1.13
C GLY A 167 -18.15 -4.26 -1.77
N LEU A 168 -16.98 -4.30 -1.12
CA LEU A 168 -15.85 -5.12 -1.57
C LEU A 168 -16.09 -6.63 -1.34
N GLN A 169 -16.69 -7.00 -0.21
CA GLN A 169 -17.02 -8.39 0.12
C GLN A 169 -18.09 -8.96 -0.82
N GLU A 170 -19.10 -8.18 -1.19
CA GLU A 170 -20.12 -8.57 -2.17
C GLU A 170 -19.53 -8.90 -3.54
N LYS A 171 -18.36 -8.36 -3.85
CA LYS A 171 -17.59 -8.65 -5.09
C LYS A 171 -16.63 -9.84 -4.94
N ASN A 172 -16.63 -10.54 -3.80
CA ASN A 172 -15.71 -11.64 -3.47
C ASN A 172 -14.22 -11.25 -3.55
N ILE A 173 -13.88 -10.00 -3.25
CA ILE A 173 -12.50 -9.53 -3.22
C ILE A 173 -11.86 -9.95 -1.88
N SER A 174 -10.67 -10.55 -1.94
CA SER A 174 -9.86 -10.84 -0.76
C SER A 174 -9.25 -9.55 -0.22
N VAL A 175 -9.70 -9.09 0.97
CA VAL A 175 -9.34 -7.79 1.54
C VAL A 175 -8.54 -7.93 2.82
N VAL A 176 -7.44 -7.20 2.91
CA VAL A 176 -6.70 -6.90 4.14
C VAL A 176 -6.90 -5.43 4.49
N PHE A 177 -7.34 -5.13 5.70
CA PHE A 177 -7.51 -3.75 6.14
C PHE A 177 -6.16 -3.11 6.46
N SER A 178 -5.98 -1.90 5.97
CA SER A 178 -4.74 -1.14 6.11
C SER A 178 -5.02 0.32 6.45
N THR A 179 -3.98 1.01 6.87
CA THR A 179 -3.98 2.48 6.88
C THR A 179 -3.82 3.00 5.44
N SER A 180 -4.37 4.18 5.17
CA SER A 180 -4.28 4.81 3.83
C SER A 180 -2.84 5.18 3.44
N CYS A 181 -1.99 5.43 4.44
CA CYS A 181 -0.57 5.67 4.30
C CYS A 181 0.15 5.39 5.62
N SER A 182 1.46 5.62 5.68
CA SER A 182 2.25 5.42 6.89
C SER A 182 1.76 6.27 8.07
N LEU A 183 1.68 5.68 9.26
CA LEU A 183 1.33 6.38 10.51
C LEU A 183 2.44 7.33 11.01
N LEU A 184 3.56 7.45 10.30
CA LEU A 184 4.59 8.47 10.58
C LEU A 184 4.08 9.91 10.41
N HIS A 185 2.94 10.11 9.75
CA HIS A 185 2.33 11.43 9.53
C HIS A 185 1.44 11.89 10.69
N VAL A 186 1.19 11.05 11.69
CA VAL A 186 0.36 11.36 12.86
C VAL A 186 1.15 11.20 14.16
N PRO A 187 0.76 11.90 15.27
CA PRO A 187 1.39 11.71 16.56
C PRO A 187 1.27 10.26 17.06
N TYR A 188 2.11 9.89 18.03
CA TYR A 188 2.23 8.51 18.48
C TYR A 188 0.97 8.01 19.21
N THR A 189 0.52 8.69 20.30
CA THR A 189 -0.63 8.24 21.12
C THR A 189 -1.26 9.41 21.89
N LEU A 190 -2.59 9.33 22.07
CA LEU A 190 -3.35 10.27 22.90
C LEU A 190 -3.06 10.12 24.40
N LYS A 191 -2.52 9.02 24.85
CA LYS A 191 -2.27 8.71 26.28
C LYS A 191 -1.40 9.78 26.98
N HIS A 192 -0.57 10.46 26.22
CA HIS A 192 0.34 11.49 26.74
C HIS A 192 -0.18 12.93 26.56
N GLU A 193 -1.34 13.10 25.96
CA GLU A 193 -1.95 14.41 25.67
C GLU A 193 -2.73 14.94 26.88
N THR A 194 -2.00 15.34 27.93
CA THR A 194 -2.59 15.78 29.20
C THR A 194 -3.29 17.16 29.14
N LYS A 195 -3.02 17.94 28.08
CA LYS A 195 -3.55 19.31 27.91
C LYS A 195 -4.78 19.37 27.03
N LEU A 196 -5.13 18.27 26.35
CA LEU A 196 -6.34 18.22 25.51
C LEU A 196 -7.60 18.12 26.36
N PRO A 197 -8.63 18.98 26.10
CA PRO A 197 -9.94 18.81 26.72
C PRO A 197 -10.51 17.42 26.40
N LYS A 198 -11.13 16.77 27.38
CA LYS A 198 -11.69 15.41 27.21
C LYS A 198 -12.73 15.34 26.08
N GLU A 199 -13.51 16.39 25.92
CA GLU A 199 -14.51 16.50 24.86
C GLU A 199 -13.86 16.47 23.47
N CYS A 200 -12.69 17.10 23.30
CA CYS A 200 -11.95 17.12 22.04
C CYS A 200 -11.24 15.79 21.77
N SER A 201 -10.66 15.17 22.81
CA SER A 201 -9.91 13.92 22.66
C SER A 201 -10.78 12.77 22.14
N ALA A 202 -12.11 12.84 22.38
CA ALA A 202 -13.07 11.85 21.90
C ALA A 202 -13.12 11.74 20.36
N TYR A 203 -12.70 12.78 19.62
CA TYR A 203 -12.72 12.82 18.15
C TYR A 203 -11.36 12.47 17.52
N PHE A 204 -10.30 12.31 18.31
CA PHE A 204 -8.95 12.09 17.82
C PHE A 204 -8.54 10.62 17.88
N ALA A 205 -7.73 10.23 16.93
CA ALA A 205 -7.03 8.94 16.90
C ALA A 205 -5.62 9.18 16.34
N PHE A 206 -4.60 8.91 17.16
CA PHE A 206 -3.19 8.96 16.78
C PHE A 206 -2.73 7.57 16.34
N ALA A 207 -1.44 7.33 16.17
CA ALA A 207 -0.95 6.09 15.57
C ALA A 207 -1.40 4.83 16.34
N GLU A 208 -1.30 4.78 17.67
CA GLU A 208 -1.76 3.63 18.46
C GLU A 208 -3.28 3.45 18.37
N GLU A 209 -4.05 4.53 18.46
CA GLU A 209 -5.50 4.48 18.38
C GLU A 209 -5.96 4.05 16.97
N LYS A 210 -5.25 4.45 15.90
CA LYS A 210 -5.54 3.99 14.53
C LYS A 210 -5.25 2.51 14.31
N LEU A 211 -4.25 1.96 14.99
CA LEU A 211 -4.02 0.50 15.00
C LEU A 211 -5.17 -0.24 15.71
N THR A 212 -5.72 0.36 16.77
CA THR A 212 -6.91 -0.16 17.45
C THR A 212 -8.12 -0.14 16.51
N GLU A 213 -8.33 0.95 15.77
CA GLU A 213 -9.40 1.06 14.76
C GLU A 213 -9.30 -0.05 13.69
N LEU A 214 -8.10 -0.40 13.23
CA LEU A 214 -7.92 -1.52 12.30
C LEU A 214 -8.31 -2.86 12.93
N GLN A 215 -7.96 -3.10 14.19
CA GLN A 215 -8.34 -4.33 14.91
C GLN A 215 -9.86 -4.42 15.09
N GLU A 216 -10.51 -3.32 15.48
CA GLU A 216 -11.96 -3.25 15.66
C GLU A 216 -12.71 -3.50 14.35
N LEU A 217 -12.27 -2.87 13.23
CA LEU A 217 -12.82 -3.11 11.90
C LEU A 217 -12.67 -4.58 11.49
N GLY A 218 -11.52 -5.19 11.76
CA GLY A 218 -11.30 -6.62 11.52
C GLY A 218 -12.26 -7.49 12.30
N ALA A 219 -12.42 -7.25 13.61
CA ALA A 219 -13.30 -8.02 14.47
C ALA A 219 -14.78 -7.95 14.01
N VAL A 220 -15.26 -6.76 13.66
CA VAL A 220 -16.65 -6.55 13.22
C VAL A 220 -16.91 -7.22 11.86
N SER A 221 -15.97 -7.15 10.91
CA SER A 221 -16.16 -7.77 9.59
C SER A 221 -16.25 -9.29 9.65
N TYR A 222 -15.52 -9.94 10.58
CA TYR A 222 -15.61 -11.40 10.80
C TYR A 222 -16.91 -11.84 11.48
N THR A 223 -17.53 -11.00 12.30
CA THR A 223 -18.78 -11.34 13.01
C THR A 223 -20.02 -11.24 12.12
N HIS A 224 -19.99 -10.45 11.05
CA HIS A 224 -21.10 -10.34 10.08
C HIS A 224 -21.04 -11.38 8.94
N LEU A 225 -20.04 -12.26 8.93
CA LEU A 225 -19.87 -13.37 7.96
C LEU A 225 -20.40 -14.72 8.45
N ARG A 226 -21.17 -14.74 9.57
CA ARG A 226 -21.85 -15.96 10.06
C ARG A 226 -23.36 -15.85 9.93
#